data_c85b71f999e81b538bbdb5a082d59a82
#
_entry.id   c85b71f999e81b538bbdb5a082d59a82
#
_cell.length_a   1.000
_cell.length_b   1.000
_cell.length_c   1.000
_cell.angle_alpha   90.00
_cell.angle_beta   90.00
_cell.angle_gamma   90.00
#
_symmetry.space_group_name_H-M   'P 1'
#
loop_
_entity.id
_entity.type
_entity.pdbx_description
1 polymer ?
#
loop_
_entity_poly.entity_id
_entity_poly.type
_entity_poly.pdbx_seq_one_letter_code
_entity_poly.pdbx_strand_id
1 'polypeptide(L)'
;DMGEPILIPEKIPIIKNESVRIEDKKIKAKFKINKKEFEFTCVSIGNPHAVTFVKDLSKIEINKYGPIFENLNIFPEKTNVEFVEIVDKDNIKMRVWERGTGETLACGTGACSSVVAGYLNNFTNRKVNVELLGGNLGVEWKSNNHIYMNGPAVTVFKGEWINE
;
A
#
# COMPACT_ATOMS: atom_id res chain seq x y z
N ASP A 1 2.44 -16.73 2.77
CA ASP A 1 1.84 -16.52 1.44
C ASP A 1 0.65 -15.58 1.58
N MET A 2 0.68 -14.45 0.85
CA MET A 2 -0.34 -13.39 0.86
C MET A 2 -1.29 -13.49 -0.35
N GLY A 3 -1.13 -14.51 -1.18
CA GLY A 3 -1.90 -14.71 -2.41
C GLY A 3 -1.42 -13.85 -3.58
N GLU A 4 -2.24 -13.79 -4.62
CA GLU A 4 -1.96 -13.01 -5.82
C GLU A 4 -2.49 -11.57 -5.71
N PRO A 5 -1.76 -10.56 -6.22
CA PRO A 5 -2.27 -9.20 -6.25
C PRO A 5 -3.42 -9.08 -7.26
N ILE A 6 -4.47 -8.41 -6.86
CA ILE A 6 -5.60 -8.07 -7.74
C ILE A 6 -5.30 -6.72 -8.40
N LEU A 7 -5.23 -6.72 -9.73
CA LEU A 7 -4.92 -5.57 -10.58
C LEU A 7 -6.07 -5.27 -11.57
N ILE A 8 -7.29 -5.69 -11.23
CA ILE A 8 -8.49 -5.51 -12.04
C ILE A 8 -9.38 -4.49 -11.34
N PRO A 9 -9.72 -3.35 -11.98
CA PRO A 9 -10.45 -2.25 -11.33
C PRO A 9 -11.75 -2.66 -10.66
N GLU A 10 -12.53 -3.50 -11.32
CA GLU A 10 -13.82 -3.99 -10.83
C GLU A 10 -13.69 -4.83 -9.55
N LYS A 11 -12.52 -5.43 -9.34
CA LYS A 11 -12.20 -6.23 -8.14
C LYS A 11 -11.49 -5.45 -7.04
N ILE A 12 -11.13 -4.18 -7.31
CA ILE A 12 -10.51 -3.26 -6.33
C ILE A 12 -11.52 -2.20 -5.88
N PRO A 13 -12.80 -2.37 -5.95
CA PRO A 13 -13.91 -1.40 -5.94
C PRO A 13 -13.50 0.05 -6.31
N ILE A 14 -13.07 0.25 -7.57
CA ILE A 14 -12.70 1.57 -8.08
C ILE A 14 -13.71 2.04 -9.13
N ILE A 15 -14.24 3.25 -8.96
CA ILE A 15 -15.08 3.91 -9.96
C ILE A 15 -14.18 4.52 -11.04
N LYS A 16 -14.36 4.05 -12.28
CA LYS A 16 -13.65 4.61 -13.44
C LYS A 16 -14.22 5.98 -13.80
N ASN A 17 -13.37 6.98 -13.83
CA ASN A 17 -13.67 8.33 -14.30
C ASN A 17 -12.44 8.94 -14.98
N GLU A 18 -12.48 10.23 -15.30
CA GLU A 18 -11.37 10.97 -15.95
C GLU A 18 -10.05 10.99 -15.16
N SER A 19 -10.12 10.82 -13.83
CA SER A 19 -8.94 10.76 -12.95
C SER A 19 -8.29 9.38 -12.92
N VAL A 20 -8.97 8.34 -13.43
CA VAL A 20 -8.50 6.94 -13.38
C VAL A 20 -8.09 6.48 -14.78
N ARG A 21 -6.84 6.01 -14.90
CA ARG A 21 -6.30 5.43 -16.14
C ARG A 21 -5.85 4.01 -15.90
N ILE A 22 -6.00 3.17 -16.92
CA ILE A 22 -5.53 1.79 -16.91
C ILE A 22 -4.45 1.69 -17.99
N GLU A 23 -3.21 1.43 -17.59
CA GLU A 23 -2.05 1.32 -18.47
C GLU A 23 -1.28 0.04 -18.10
N ASP A 24 -1.13 -0.90 -19.04
CA ASP A 24 -0.34 -2.14 -18.85
C ASP A 24 -0.58 -2.85 -17.51
N LYS A 25 -1.85 -3.14 -17.18
CA LYS A 25 -2.28 -3.72 -15.89
C LYS A 25 -2.04 -2.83 -14.66
N LYS A 26 -1.66 -1.57 -14.86
CA LYS A 26 -1.57 -0.57 -13.79
C LYS A 26 -2.84 0.26 -13.74
N ILE A 27 -3.45 0.34 -12.58
CA ILE A 27 -4.58 1.23 -12.34
C ILE A 27 -4.00 2.46 -11.67
N LYS A 28 -3.96 3.55 -12.41
CA LYS A 28 -3.43 4.83 -11.96
C LYS A 28 -4.55 5.82 -11.71
N ALA A 29 -4.46 6.56 -10.61
CA ALA A 29 -5.36 7.66 -10.31
C ALA A 29 -4.56 8.92 -9.99
N LYS A 30 -4.94 10.05 -10.60
CA LYS A 30 -4.25 11.34 -10.40
C LYS A 30 -5.17 12.34 -9.74
N PHE A 31 -4.67 12.99 -8.70
CA PHE A 31 -5.38 14.03 -7.96
C PHE A 31 -4.48 15.21 -7.64
N LYS A 32 -5.08 16.40 -7.67
CA LYS A 32 -4.42 17.64 -7.26
C LYS A 32 -5.08 18.16 -5.99
N ILE A 33 -4.35 18.13 -4.88
CA ILE A 33 -4.81 18.62 -3.58
C ILE A 33 -3.88 19.75 -3.12
N ASN A 34 -4.45 20.93 -2.82
CA ASN A 34 -3.67 22.10 -2.35
C ASN A 34 -2.44 22.42 -3.22
N LYS A 35 -2.60 22.43 -4.54
CA LYS A 35 -1.54 22.65 -5.54
C LYS A 35 -0.48 21.53 -5.63
N LYS A 36 -0.53 20.50 -4.79
CA LYS A 36 0.31 19.31 -4.92
C LYS A 36 -0.39 18.24 -5.75
N GLU A 37 0.35 17.62 -6.65
CA GLU A 37 -0.13 16.55 -7.50
C GLU A 37 0.30 15.20 -6.90
N PHE A 38 -0.64 14.24 -6.83
CA PHE A 38 -0.41 12.89 -6.35
C PHE A 38 -0.85 11.91 -7.42
N GLU A 39 -0.01 10.94 -7.73
CA GLU A 39 -0.35 9.82 -8.58
C GLU A 39 -0.37 8.55 -7.74
N PHE A 40 -1.45 7.81 -7.83
CA PHE A 40 -1.64 6.55 -7.12
C PHE A 40 -1.55 5.37 -8.08
N THR A 41 -0.98 4.28 -7.63
CA THR A 41 -1.14 2.95 -8.23
C THR A 41 -2.02 2.14 -7.31
N CYS A 42 -3.16 1.66 -7.83
CA CYS A 42 -4.15 0.94 -7.03
C CYS A 42 -3.94 -0.56 -7.15
N VAL A 43 -3.92 -1.24 -6.01
CA VAL A 43 -3.70 -2.68 -5.87
C VAL A 43 -4.67 -3.22 -4.82
N SER A 44 -5.09 -4.47 -4.90
CA SER A 44 -5.76 -5.13 -3.79
C SER A 44 -5.05 -6.43 -3.42
N ILE A 45 -4.94 -6.68 -2.12
CA ILE A 45 -4.49 -7.93 -1.50
C ILE A 45 -5.65 -8.48 -0.64
N GLY A 46 -6.86 -8.45 -1.22
CA GLY A 46 -8.10 -8.75 -0.49
C GLY A 46 -8.79 -7.51 0.09
N ASN A 47 -8.07 -6.41 0.24
CA ASN A 47 -8.55 -5.08 0.62
C ASN A 47 -7.90 -4.02 -0.29
N PRO A 48 -8.57 -2.87 -0.57
CA PRO A 48 -8.08 -1.87 -1.50
C PRO A 48 -6.93 -1.05 -0.92
N HIS A 49 -5.92 -0.79 -1.74
CA HIS A 49 -4.75 0.03 -1.45
C HIS A 49 -4.50 1.05 -2.56
N ALA A 50 -4.22 2.28 -2.18
CA ALA A 50 -3.80 3.37 -3.06
C ALA A 50 -2.37 3.78 -2.70
N VAL A 51 -1.41 3.37 -3.52
CA VAL A 51 0.02 3.58 -3.28
C VAL A 51 0.50 4.81 -4.03
N THR A 52 1.06 5.79 -3.33
CA THR A 52 1.68 6.98 -3.91
C THR A 52 3.16 7.08 -3.54
N PHE A 53 3.99 7.42 -4.55
CA PHE A 53 5.44 7.57 -4.35
C PHE A 53 5.80 9.03 -4.09
N VAL A 54 6.59 9.25 -3.05
CA VAL A 54 7.00 10.58 -2.59
C VAL A 54 8.53 10.68 -2.51
N LYS A 55 9.06 11.89 -2.62
CA LYS A 55 10.52 12.11 -2.58
C LYS A 55 11.10 12.07 -1.17
N ASP A 56 10.30 12.43 -0.18
CA ASP A 56 10.74 12.57 1.21
C ASP A 56 9.52 12.30 2.11
N LEU A 57 9.52 11.14 2.74
CA LEU A 57 8.41 10.65 3.56
C LEU A 57 8.23 11.47 4.84
N SER A 58 9.31 12.08 5.34
CA SER A 58 9.27 12.91 6.55
C SER A 58 8.48 14.20 6.37
N LYS A 59 8.34 14.68 5.12
CA LYS A 59 7.59 15.90 4.76
C LYS A 59 6.11 15.66 4.45
N ILE A 60 5.64 14.43 4.61
CA ILE A 60 4.24 14.09 4.35
C ILE A 60 3.41 14.31 5.62
N GLU A 61 2.48 15.25 5.54
CA GLU A 61 1.45 15.49 6.56
C GLU A 61 0.35 14.42 6.45
N ILE A 62 0.65 13.17 6.90
CA ILE A 62 -0.22 12.01 6.67
C ILE A 62 -1.62 12.21 7.28
N ASN A 63 -1.71 12.84 8.46
CA ASN A 63 -2.98 13.17 9.12
C ASN A 63 -3.84 14.18 8.34
N LYS A 64 -3.24 14.90 7.40
CA LYS A 64 -3.96 15.83 6.51
C LYS A 64 -4.37 15.15 5.22
N TYR A 65 -3.46 14.43 4.57
CA TYR A 65 -3.70 13.83 3.26
C TYR A 65 -4.41 12.48 3.34
N GLY A 66 -4.14 11.67 4.37
CA GLY A 66 -4.71 10.35 4.56
C GLY A 66 -6.24 10.35 4.51
N PRO A 67 -6.93 11.16 5.36
CA PRO A 67 -8.39 11.22 5.36
C PRO A 67 -8.97 11.68 4.02
N ILE A 68 -8.29 12.60 3.32
CA ILE A 68 -8.74 13.10 2.01
C ILE A 68 -8.71 11.96 0.99
N PHE A 69 -7.58 11.23 0.92
CA PHE A 69 -7.40 10.17 -0.06
C PHE A 69 -8.21 8.91 0.26
N GLU A 70 -8.35 8.54 1.54
CA GLU A 70 -9.25 7.47 1.97
C GLU A 70 -10.66 7.63 1.43
N ASN A 71 -11.16 8.88 1.44
CA ASN A 71 -12.55 9.22 1.13
C ASN A 71 -12.76 9.79 -0.28
N LEU A 72 -11.82 9.60 -1.21
CA LEU A 72 -12.01 10.01 -2.60
C LEU A 72 -13.19 9.27 -3.23
N ASN A 73 -14.00 9.98 -4.01
CA ASN A 73 -15.21 9.43 -4.65
C ASN A 73 -14.93 8.26 -5.59
N ILE A 74 -13.68 8.06 -6.02
CA ILE A 74 -13.31 6.89 -6.81
C ILE A 74 -13.24 5.59 -5.98
N PHE A 75 -13.20 5.68 -4.65
CA PHE A 75 -13.18 4.55 -3.73
C PHE A 75 -14.50 4.44 -2.95
N PRO A 76 -15.55 3.80 -3.52
CA PRO A 76 -16.87 3.74 -2.88
C PRO A 76 -16.86 3.01 -1.52
N GLU A 77 -15.92 2.10 -1.33
CA GLU A 77 -15.70 1.36 -0.07
C GLU A 77 -14.52 1.93 0.73
N LYS A 78 -14.06 3.16 0.42
CA LYS A 78 -12.83 3.75 0.92
C LYS A 78 -11.59 2.92 0.57
N THR A 79 -10.40 3.36 0.96
CA THR A 79 -9.13 2.67 0.66
C THR A 79 -8.11 2.91 1.77
N ASN A 80 -7.15 1.98 1.89
CA ASN A 80 -5.90 2.25 2.58
C ASN A 80 -5.00 3.09 1.68
N VAL A 81 -4.18 3.96 2.25
CA VAL A 81 -3.32 4.88 1.50
C VAL A 81 -1.89 4.72 1.97
N GLU A 82 -1.01 4.29 1.07
CA GLU A 82 0.41 4.12 1.32
C GLU A 82 1.20 5.27 0.71
N PHE A 83 2.00 5.94 1.55
CA PHE A 83 3.02 6.91 1.13
C PHE A 83 4.36 6.20 1.15
N VAL A 84 5.03 6.14 -0.01
CA VAL A 84 6.23 5.33 -0.20
C VAL A 84 7.38 6.20 -0.69
N GLU A 85 8.52 6.11 -0.02
CA GLU A 85 9.80 6.67 -0.45
C GLU A 85 10.69 5.54 -0.98
N ILE A 86 11.17 5.70 -2.20
CA ILE A 86 12.12 4.75 -2.80
C ILE A 86 13.51 5.09 -2.31
N VAL A 87 14.15 4.17 -1.60
CA VAL A 87 15.55 4.27 -1.18
C VAL A 87 16.46 3.77 -2.30
N ASP A 88 16.19 2.56 -2.79
CA ASP A 88 16.83 1.94 -3.95
C ASP A 88 15.93 0.85 -4.56
N LYS A 89 16.49 -0.01 -5.42
CA LYS A 89 15.73 -1.09 -6.08
C LYS A 89 15.24 -2.18 -5.14
N ASP A 90 15.85 -2.33 -3.99
CA ASP A 90 15.60 -3.42 -3.04
C ASP A 90 15.10 -2.91 -1.67
N ASN A 91 15.02 -1.58 -1.47
CA ASN A 91 14.62 -0.97 -0.22
C ASN A 91 13.68 0.21 -0.42
N ILE A 92 12.58 0.21 0.34
CA ILE A 92 11.61 1.32 0.40
C ILE A 92 11.27 1.64 1.86
N LYS A 93 10.84 2.89 2.09
CA LYS A 93 10.22 3.31 3.35
C LYS A 93 8.74 3.56 3.12
N MET A 94 7.91 3.21 4.08
CA MET A 94 6.46 3.34 3.94
C MET A 94 5.83 3.87 5.23
N ARG A 95 4.87 4.78 5.05
CA ARG A 95 3.87 5.13 6.07
C ARG A 95 2.49 4.86 5.49
N VAL A 96 1.55 4.43 6.33
CA VAL A 96 0.21 4.02 5.90
C VAL A 96 -0.86 4.77 6.70
N TRP A 97 -1.89 5.19 5.98
CA TRP A 97 -3.18 5.59 6.53
C TRP A 97 -4.17 4.45 6.28
N GLU A 98 -4.50 3.70 7.31
CA GLU A 98 -5.43 2.57 7.19
C GLU A 98 -6.89 3.01 7.19
N ARG A 99 -7.66 2.40 6.33
CA ARG A 99 -9.10 2.62 6.14
C ARG A 99 -9.86 2.47 7.47
N GLY A 100 -10.48 3.55 7.92
CA GLY A 100 -11.28 3.59 9.16
C GLY A 100 -10.48 3.62 10.46
N THR A 101 -9.14 3.61 10.41
CA THR A 101 -8.28 3.57 11.59
C THR A 101 -7.36 4.79 11.70
N GLY A 102 -6.78 5.23 10.58
CA GLY A 102 -5.78 6.29 10.57
C GLY A 102 -4.35 5.78 10.39
N GLU A 103 -3.35 6.57 10.78
CA GLU A 103 -1.96 6.14 10.71
C GLU A 103 -1.66 5.04 11.72
N THR A 104 -1.09 3.93 11.25
CA THR A 104 -0.66 2.79 12.07
C THR A 104 0.84 2.53 11.92
N LEU A 105 1.38 1.74 12.84
CA LEU A 105 2.81 1.41 12.86
C LEU A 105 3.21 0.44 11.74
N ALA A 106 2.28 -0.40 11.28
CA ALA A 106 2.53 -1.38 10.22
C ALA A 106 1.22 -1.85 9.59
N CYS A 107 1.28 -2.12 8.27
CA CYS A 107 0.21 -2.75 7.51
C CYS A 107 0.84 -3.76 6.54
N GLY A 108 0.63 -5.06 6.78
CA GLY A 108 1.21 -6.13 5.98
C GLY A 108 0.73 -6.12 4.53
N THR A 109 -0.58 -5.98 4.29
CA THR A 109 -1.16 -5.87 2.94
C THR A 109 -0.75 -4.59 2.24
N GLY A 110 -0.57 -3.49 2.99
CA GLY A 110 -0.02 -2.23 2.47
C GLY A 110 1.43 -2.37 2.01
N ALA A 111 2.29 -3.08 2.77
CA ALA A 111 3.66 -3.37 2.37
C ALA A 111 3.70 -4.21 1.08
N CYS A 112 2.86 -5.25 0.98
CA CYS A 112 2.71 -6.06 -0.23
C CYS A 112 2.27 -5.23 -1.44
N SER A 113 1.25 -4.39 -1.27
CA SER A 113 0.74 -3.51 -2.32
C SER A 113 1.79 -2.48 -2.78
N SER A 114 2.60 -1.98 -1.84
CA SER A 114 3.69 -1.03 -2.12
C SER A 114 4.79 -1.65 -2.99
N VAL A 115 5.16 -2.91 -2.73
CA VAL A 115 6.15 -3.63 -3.54
C VAL A 115 5.60 -3.94 -4.94
N VAL A 116 4.34 -4.39 -5.04
CA VAL A 116 3.69 -4.61 -6.34
C VAL A 116 3.63 -3.30 -7.15
N ALA A 117 3.18 -2.20 -6.53
CA ALA A 117 3.13 -0.90 -7.18
C ALA A 117 4.52 -0.40 -7.59
N GLY A 118 5.54 -0.59 -6.74
CA GLY A 118 6.94 -0.23 -7.03
C GLY A 118 7.48 -0.96 -8.24
N TYR A 119 7.28 -2.28 -8.30
CA TYR A 119 7.70 -3.09 -9.44
C TYR A 119 6.96 -2.70 -10.74
N LEU A 120 5.65 -2.54 -10.69
CA LEU A 120 4.84 -2.14 -11.85
C LEU A 120 5.26 -0.78 -12.43
N ASN A 121 5.76 0.13 -11.60
CA ASN A 121 6.28 1.43 -12.03
C ASN A 121 7.78 1.43 -12.34
N ASN A 122 8.44 0.27 -12.32
CA ASN A 122 9.89 0.11 -12.54
C ASN A 122 10.75 0.87 -11.51
N PHE A 123 10.23 1.13 -10.31
CA PHE A 123 10.97 1.77 -9.23
C PHE A 123 11.77 0.76 -8.42
N THR A 124 11.26 -0.45 -8.23
CA THR A 124 11.88 -1.50 -7.42
C THR A 124 11.98 -2.83 -8.16
N ASN A 125 12.74 -3.75 -7.59
CA ASN A 125 12.73 -5.16 -7.94
C ASN A 125 11.48 -5.86 -7.36
N ARG A 126 11.34 -7.17 -7.61
CA ARG A 126 10.24 -8.01 -7.07
C ARG A 126 10.43 -8.40 -5.60
N LYS A 127 11.67 -8.34 -5.09
CA LYS A 127 12.03 -8.64 -3.71
C LYS A 127 12.55 -7.38 -3.06
N VAL A 128 11.87 -6.92 -2.03
CA VAL A 128 12.10 -5.61 -1.43
C VAL A 128 11.97 -5.69 0.09
N ASN A 129 12.86 -5.00 0.77
CA ASN A 129 12.74 -4.71 2.20
C ASN A 129 11.92 -3.44 2.39
N VAL A 130 10.86 -3.52 3.18
CA VAL A 130 9.94 -2.41 3.47
C VAL A 130 10.17 -1.97 4.90
N GLU A 131 10.71 -0.75 5.08
CA GLU A 131 10.85 -0.11 6.39
C GLU A 131 9.53 0.59 6.73
N LEU A 132 8.92 0.19 7.86
CA LEU A 132 7.72 0.79 8.44
C LEU A 132 8.05 1.40 9.81
N LEU A 133 7.14 2.18 10.36
CA LEU A 133 7.31 2.75 11.72
C LEU A 133 7.47 1.65 12.79
N GLY A 134 6.84 0.50 12.61
CA GLY A 134 6.87 -0.65 13.54
C GLY A 134 8.00 -1.65 13.29
N GLY A 135 8.81 -1.48 12.23
CA GLY A 135 9.90 -2.39 11.89
C GLY A 135 9.95 -2.75 10.41
N ASN A 136 10.76 -3.73 10.06
CA ASN A 136 11.01 -4.11 8.67
C ASN A 136 10.25 -5.38 8.29
N LEU A 137 9.73 -5.38 7.05
CA LEU A 137 9.14 -6.54 6.40
C LEU A 137 9.87 -6.84 5.09
N GLY A 138 10.24 -8.10 4.87
CA GLY A 138 10.68 -8.56 3.56
C GLY A 138 9.48 -8.98 2.73
N VAL A 139 9.33 -8.45 1.52
CA VAL A 139 8.24 -8.79 0.61
C VAL A 139 8.81 -9.23 -0.73
N GLU A 140 8.30 -10.33 -1.28
CA GLU A 140 8.71 -10.85 -2.59
C GLU A 140 7.50 -11.23 -3.43
N TRP A 141 7.32 -10.56 -4.56
CA TRP A 141 6.34 -10.95 -5.59
C TRP A 141 6.97 -11.93 -6.58
N LYS A 142 6.75 -13.23 -6.36
CA LYS A 142 7.40 -14.30 -7.10
C LYS A 142 6.87 -14.50 -8.53
N SER A 143 7.57 -15.32 -9.29
CA SER A 143 7.23 -15.66 -10.68
C SER A 143 5.92 -16.47 -10.80
N ASN A 144 5.51 -17.17 -9.74
CA ASN A 144 4.21 -17.84 -9.65
C ASN A 144 3.04 -16.89 -9.39
N ASN A 145 3.29 -15.58 -9.43
CA ASN A 145 2.35 -14.48 -9.18
C ASN A 145 1.88 -14.32 -7.74
N HIS A 146 2.35 -15.15 -6.80
CA HIS A 146 2.07 -15.00 -5.38
C HIS A 146 3.03 -14.02 -4.71
N ILE A 147 2.51 -13.30 -3.72
CA ILE A 147 3.30 -12.43 -2.85
C ILE A 147 3.63 -13.20 -1.58
N TYR A 148 4.89 -13.16 -1.19
CA TYR A 148 5.35 -13.71 0.07
C TYR A 148 5.86 -12.59 0.96
N MET A 149 5.41 -12.57 2.20
CA MET A 149 5.84 -11.62 3.22
C MET A 149 6.52 -12.36 4.35
N ASN A 150 7.65 -11.85 4.84
CA ASN A 150 8.33 -12.32 6.03
C ASN A 150 8.63 -11.15 6.97
N GLY A 151 8.67 -11.44 8.26
CA GLY A 151 8.97 -10.46 9.30
C GLY A 151 9.28 -11.15 10.63
N PRO A 152 9.71 -10.39 11.64
CA PRO A 152 9.95 -10.93 12.97
C PRO A 152 8.64 -11.38 13.63
N ALA A 153 8.72 -12.45 14.41
CA ALA A 153 7.63 -12.93 15.26
C ALA A 153 8.19 -13.21 16.65
N VAL A 154 7.91 -12.31 17.59
CA VAL A 154 8.41 -12.42 18.96
C VAL A 154 7.25 -12.74 19.91
N THR A 155 7.42 -13.76 20.75
CA THR A 155 6.44 -14.07 21.80
C THR A 155 6.45 -12.96 22.84
N VAL A 156 5.37 -12.21 22.97
CA VAL A 156 5.22 -11.12 23.95
C VAL A 156 4.56 -11.57 25.24
N PHE A 157 3.69 -12.60 25.20
CA PHE A 157 3.11 -13.26 26.38
C PHE A 157 2.61 -14.64 26.01
N LYS A 158 2.35 -15.48 27.02
CA LYS A 158 1.60 -16.72 26.92
C LYS A 158 0.42 -16.65 27.85
N GLY A 159 -0.75 -17.14 27.44
CA GLY A 159 -1.97 -17.14 28.23
C GLY A 159 -2.79 -18.39 27.97
N GLU A 160 -3.72 -18.67 28.88
CA GLU A 160 -4.70 -19.75 28.76
C GLU A 160 -6.09 -19.12 28.72
N TRP A 161 -6.91 -19.56 27.76
CA TRP A 161 -8.31 -19.15 27.66
C TRP A 161 -9.15 -20.09 28.54
N ILE A 162 -9.79 -19.53 29.55
CA ILE A 162 -10.71 -20.26 30.42
C ILE A 162 -12.13 -19.96 29.95
N ASN A 163 -12.84 -20.98 29.45
CA ASN A 163 -14.27 -20.87 29.17
C ASN A 163 -15.03 -21.06 30.48
N GLU A 164 -15.81 -20.05 30.91
CA GLU A 164 -16.82 -20.17 31.95
C GLU A 164 -18.13 -20.69 31.40
#